data_c6b75f59f1a85e9a0be68cb0e715f929
#
_entry.id   c6b75f59f1a85e9a0be68cb0e715f929
#
_cell.length_a   1.000
_cell.length_b   1.000
_cell.length_c   1.000
_cell.angle_alpha   90.00
_cell.angle_beta   90.00
_cell.angle_gamma   90.00
#
_symmetry.space_group_name_H-M   'P 1'
#
loop_
_entity.id
_entity.type
_entity.pdbx_description
1 polymer ?
#
loop_
_entity_poly.entity_id
_entity_poly.type
_entity_poly.pdbx_seq_one_letter_code
_entity_poly.pdbx_strand_id
1 'polypeptide(L)'
;MDLPTRDLRLTSAWGLFSAKGVDEGTALLLNELALLPPASRVLDFGCGYGALGLALAALWPEAEVVLIDKDLLAVEACASNIDDNGLSNARAVLSPGFRDAPDGPYDLIVANLPAQAGNEALDEILLDSWQRLTPGGSLVVVTVKGLRRYIRRRLEAVFGNAHKARQGPRHTVSQGLRD
;
A
#
# COMPACT_ATOMS: atom_id res chain seq x y z
N MET A 1 -13.28 15.66 -2.95
CA MET A 1 -13.46 15.22 -1.56
C MET A 1 -12.10 15.32 -0.94
N ASP A 2 -11.87 16.37 -0.17
CA ASP A 2 -10.59 16.56 0.49
C ASP A 2 -10.46 15.48 1.55
N LEU A 3 -9.39 14.70 1.47
CA LEU A 3 -9.04 13.77 2.54
C LEU A 3 -8.83 14.60 3.81
N PRO A 4 -9.31 14.18 4.99
CA PRO A 4 -9.06 14.88 6.25
C PRO A 4 -7.61 14.63 6.71
N THR A 5 -6.68 14.76 5.80
CA THR A 5 -5.24 14.67 6.06
C THR A 5 -4.71 16.07 6.24
N ARG A 6 -3.88 16.27 7.27
CA ARG A 6 -2.95 17.40 7.31
C ARG A 6 -2.33 17.57 5.92
N ASP A 7 -2.08 18.79 5.49
CA ASP A 7 -1.33 19.05 4.25
C ASP A 7 0.05 18.41 4.34
N LEU A 8 0.18 17.17 3.87
CA LEU A 8 1.45 16.46 3.84
C LEU A 8 2.35 17.09 2.78
N ARG A 9 3.58 17.39 3.18
CA ARG A 9 4.62 17.84 2.26
C ARG A 9 5.44 16.62 1.86
N LEU A 10 5.35 16.21 0.61
CA LEU A 10 6.05 15.05 0.09
C LEU A 10 7.09 15.49 -0.93
N THR A 11 8.33 15.12 -0.69
CA THR A 11 9.43 15.28 -1.62
C THR A 11 9.70 13.94 -2.30
N SER A 12 9.78 13.94 -3.62
CA SER A 12 10.15 12.77 -4.42
C SER A 12 11.53 12.94 -5.00
N ALA A 13 12.25 11.84 -5.22
CA ALA A 13 13.57 11.85 -5.85
C ALA A 13 13.48 11.53 -7.34
N TRP A 14 14.45 12.00 -8.13
CA TRP A 14 14.59 11.65 -9.54
C TRP A 14 14.76 10.14 -9.70
N GLY A 15 13.99 9.53 -10.61
CA GLY A 15 14.03 8.09 -10.86
C GLY A 15 12.98 7.28 -10.12
N LEU A 16 12.33 7.84 -9.09
CA LEU A 16 11.24 7.17 -8.40
C LEU A 16 9.93 7.22 -9.20
N PHE A 17 9.11 6.19 -9.02
CA PHE A 17 7.77 6.15 -9.60
C PHE A 17 6.95 7.37 -9.13
N SER A 18 6.26 8.02 -10.08
CA SER A 18 5.40 9.19 -9.81
C SER A 18 6.09 10.43 -9.21
N ALA A 19 7.34 10.72 -9.63
CA ALA A 19 8.13 11.87 -9.17
C ALA A 19 7.44 13.25 -9.34
N LYS A 20 6.36 13.35 -10.13
CA LYS A 20 5.61 14.59 -10.39
C LYS A 20 4.37 14.80 -9.52
N GLY A 21 4.11 13.91 -8.56
CA GLY A 21 2.94 13.97 -7.67
C GLY A 21 2.29 12.61 -7.46
N VAL A 22 1.24 12.57 -6.66
CA VAL A 22 0.48 11.36 -6.38
C VAL A 22 -0.19 10.87 -7.66
N ASP A 23 0.08 9.63 -8.07
CA ASP A 23 -0.52 9.04 -9.27
C ASP A 23 -2.02 8.72 -9.08
N GLU A 24 -2.73 8.55 -10.22
CA GLU A 24 -4.17 8.30 -10.23
C GLU A 24 -4.57 7.01 -9.46
N GLY A 25 -3.72 5.97 -9.52
CA GLY A 25 -3.95 4.72 -8.81
C GLY A 25 -3.86 4.91 -7.30
N THR A 26 -2.80 5.54 -6.82
CA THR A 26 -2.60 5.88 -5.41
C THR A 26 -3.72 6.79 -4.90
N ALA A 27 -4.12 7.81 -5.66
CA ALA A 27 -5.25 8.67 -5.28
C ALA A 27 -6.57 7.90 -5.19
N LEU A 28 -6.82 6.98 -6.13
CA LEU A 28 -8.01 6.12 -6.10
C LEU A 28 -8.01 5.21 -4.87
N LEU A 29 -6.85 4.64 -4.52
CA LEU A 29 -6.68 3.76 -3.36
C LEU A 29 -6.88 4.53 -2.06
N LEU A 30 -6.27 5.71 -1.91
CA LEU A 30 -6.43 6.58 -0.74
C LEU A 30 -7.90 6.95 -0.49
N ASN A 31 -8.65 7.28 -1.53
CA ASN A 31 -10.08 7.57 -1.42
C ASN A 31 -10.90 6.38 -0.91
N GLU A 32 -10.47 5.16 -1.18
CA GLU A 32 -11.11 3.96 -0.67
C GLU A 32 -10.72 3.68 0.77
N LEU A 33 -9.42 3.77 1.08
CA LEU A 33 -8.89 3.53 2.41
C LEU A 33 -9.43 4.51 3.47
N ALA A 34 -9.72 5.75 3.07
CA ALA A 34 -10.35 6.74 3.94
C ALA A 34 -11.78 6.37 4.39
N LEU A 35 -12.41 5.39 3.75
CA LEU A 35 -13.74 4.87 4.12
C LEU A 35 -13.65 3.66 5.05
N LEU A 36 -12.48 3.07 5.22
CA LEU A 36 -12.28 1.93 6.10
C LEU A 36 -12.18 2.39 7.57
N PRO A 37 -12.54 1.51 8.52
CA PRO A 37 -12.24 1.75 9.92
C PRO A 37 -10.72 1.81 10.13
N PRO A 38 -10.24 2.56 11.14
CA PRO A 38 -8.82 2.58 11.47
C PRO A 38 -8.28 1.18 11.75
N ALA A 39 -7.11 0.88 11.19
CA ALA A 39 -6.34 -0.32 11.48
C ALA A 39 -5.27 0.02 12.53
N SER A 40 -4.91 -0.95 13.40
CA SER A 40 -3.87 -0.74 14.41
C SER A 40 -2.47 -0.92 13.83
N ARG A 41 -2.32 -1.85 12.88
CA ARG A 41 -1.03 -2.16 12.27
C ARG A 41 -1.14 -2.29 10.76
N VAL A 42 -0.44 -1.41 10.05
CA VAL A 42 -0.53 -1.25 8.60
C VAL A 42 0.82 -1.48 7.94
N LEU A 43 0.84 -2.15 6.80
CA LEU A 43 2.01 -2.24 5.93
C LEU A 43 1.70 -1.67 4.55
N ASP A 44 2.53 -0.73 4.08
CA ASP A 44 2.54 -0.20 2.72
C ASP A 44 3.64 -0.91 1.92
N PHE A 45 3.24 -1.76 0.99
CA PHE A 45 4.14 -2.56 0.16
C PHE A 45 4.50 -1.84 -1.13
N GLY A 46 5.81 -1.62 -1.36
CA GLY A 46 6.29 -0.85 -2.49
C GLY A 46 5.99 0.64 -2.33
N CYS A 47 6.34 1.18 -1.18
CA CYS A 47 5.90 2.50 -0.72
C CYS A 47 6.41 3.68 -1.56
N GLY A 48 7.49 3.49 -2.33
CA GLY A 48 8.13 4.60 -3.03
C GLY A 48 8.56 5.70 -2.05
N TYR A 49 8.23 6.95 -2.36
CA TYR A 49 8.48 8.09 -1.45
C TYR A 49 7.46 8.23 -0.30
N GLY A 50 6.56 7.25 -0.13
CA GLY A 50 5.67 7.12 1.01
C GLY A 50 4.29 7.75 0.87
N ALA A 51 3.85 8.14 -0.33
CA ALA A 51 2.58 8.87 -0.50
C ALA A 51 1.36 8.17 0.13
N LEU A 52 1.28 6.84 0.04
CA LEU A 52 0.17 6.06 0.55
C LEU A 52 0.29 5.84 2.07
N GLY A 53 1.41 5.30 2.53
CA GLY A 53 1.61 4.98 3.95
C GLY A 53 1.65 6.22 4.84
N LEU A 54 2.26 7.35 4.40
CA LEU A 54 2.26 8.58 5.18
C LEU A 54 0.85 9.18 5.30
N ALA A 55 0.04 9.08 4.25
CA ALA A 55 -1.36 9.52 4.32
C ALA A 55 -2.15 8.68 5.34
N LEU A 56 -1.92 7.36 5.41
CA LEU A 56 -2.53 6.48 6.42
C LEU A 56 -2.02 6.79 7.83
N ALA A 57 -0.72 7.05 8.00
CA ALA A 57 -0.15 7.42 9.29
C ALA A 57 -0.73 8.74 9.83
N ALA A 58 -0.95 9.71 8.95
CA ALA A 58 -1.59 10.97 9.31
C ALA A 58 -3.10 10.81 9.61
N LEU A 59 -3.78 9.92 8.86
CA LEU A 59 -5.21 9.65 9.04
C LEU A 59 -5.50 8.86 10.32
N TRP A 60 -4.61 7.93 10.69
CA TRP A 60 -4.73 7.05 11.84
C TRP A 60 -3.52 7.21 12.78
N PRO A 61 -3.51 8.25 13.63
CA PRO A 61 -2.35 8.58 14.48
C PRO A 61 -1.95 7.48 15.47
N GLU A 62 -2.90 6.61 15.85
CA GLU A 62 -2.66 5.50 16.77
C GLU A 62 -2.18 4.21 16.06
N ALA A 63 -2.16 4.19 14.73
CA ALA A 63 -1.70 3.04 13.96
C ALA A 63 -0.18 2.99 13.88
N GLU A 64 0.41 1.79 13.96
CA GLU A 64 1.80 1.56 13.52
C GLU A 64 1.79 1.37 12.00
N VAL A 65 2.47 2.26 11.26
CA VAL A 65 2.56 2.16 9.80
C VAL A 65 3.98 1.82 9.39
N VAL A 66 4.15 0.65 8.78
CA VAL A 66 5.42 0.18 8.22
C VAL A 66 5.38 0.36 6.71
N LEU A 67 6.38 1.04 6.16
CA LEU A 67 6.49 1.29 4.72
C LEU A 67 7.72 0.55 4.19
N ILE A 68 7.52 -0.36 3.25
CA ILE A 68 8.63 -1.15 2.70
C ILE A 68 8.83 -0.89 1.22
N ASP A 69 10.09 -0.83 0.79
CA ASP A 69 10.46 -0.81 -0.63
C ASP A 69 11.80 -1.55 -0.82
N LYS A 70 12.04 -2.06 -2.03
CA LYS A 70 13.29 -2.69 -2.43
C LYS A 70 14.35 -1.69 -2.88
N ASP A 71 13.95 -0.46 -3.19
CA ASP A 71 14.81 0.60 -3.66
C ASP A 71 15.25 1.48 -2.48
N LEU A 72 16.56 1.53 -2.24
CA LEU A 72 17.14 2.32 -1.17
C LEU A 72 16.79 3.82 -1.30
N LEU A 73 16.79 4.37 -2.52
CA LEU A 73 16.42 5.77 -2.73
C LEU A 73 14.96 6.06 -2.37
N ALA A 74 14.07 5.10 -2.62
CA ALA A 74 12.68 5.19 -2.20
C ALA A 74 12.56 5.21 -0.66
N VAL A 75 13.27 4.31 0.01
CA VAL A 75 13.27 4.23 1.48
C VAL A 75 13.84 5.51 2.11
N GLU A 76 14.94 6.03 1.58
CA GLU A 76 15.54 7.29 2.07
C GLU A 76 14.59 8.49 1.87
N ALA A 77 13.97 8.61 0.69
CA ALA A 77 12.98 9.65 0.43
C ALA A 77 11.75 9.51 1.34
N CYS A 78 11.29 8.28 1.55
CA CYS A 78 10.18 7.99 2.46
C CYS A 78 10.52 8.36 3.90
N ALA A 79 11.71 7.99 4.40
CA ALA A 79 12.17 8.33 5.76
C ALA A 79 12.26 9.86 5.95
N SER A 80 12.84 10.58 4.97
CA SER A 80 12.86 12.05 5.01
C SER A 80 11.46 12.66 5.07
N ASN A 81 10.53 12.12 4.27
CA ASN A 81 9.13 12.58 4.29
C ASN A 81 8.42 12.29 5.63
N ILE A 82 8.73 11.15 6.28
CA ILE A 82 8.23 10.85 7.63
C ILE A 82 8.67 11.92 8.62
N ASP A 83 9.97 12.23 8.63
CA ASP A 83 10.57 13.21 9.52
C ASP A 83 10.03 14.65 9.26
N ASP A 84 9.97 15.05 7.99
CA ASP A 84 9.49 16.38 7.57
C ASP A 84 8.02 16.63 7.95
N ASN A 85 7.23 15.57 8.06
CA ASN A 85 5.82 15.65 8.47
C ASN A 85 5.59 15.33 9.96
N GLY A 86 6.63 14.97 10.71
CA GLY A 86 6.55 14.65 12.14
C GLY A 86 5.67 13.44 12.45
N LEU A 87 5.70 12.41 11.59
CA LEU A 87 4.90 11.20 11.74
C LEU A 87 5.63 10.15 12.59
N SER A 88 5.53 10.26 13.90
CA SER A 88 6.21 9.34 14.85
C SER A 88 5.68 7.90 14.84
N ASN A 89 4.54 7.66 14.19
CA ASN A 89 3.88 6.37 14.07
C ASN A 89 4.19 5.64 12.73
N ALA A 90 5.10 6.17 11.93
CA ALA A 90 5.51 5.59 10.64
C ALA A 90 7.01 5.29 10.61
N ARG A 91 7.40 4.26 9.87
CA ARG A 91 8.81 3.94 9.60
C ARG A 91 9.00 3.31 8.23
N ALA A 92 10.08 3.71 7.54
CA ALA A 92 10.49 3.15 6.27
C ALA A 92 11.54 2.05 6.47
N VAL A 93 11.44 0.95 5.70
CA VAL A 93 12.33 -0.21 5.80
C VAL A 93 12.71 -0.69 4.41
N LEU A 94 14.02 -0.89 4.18
CA LEU A 94 14.52 -1.51 2.95
C LEU A 94 14.21 -3.00 2.99
N SER A 95 13.38 -3.46 2.05
CA SER A 95 12.99 -4.87 1.99
C SER A 95 12.72 -5.32 0.54
N PRO A 96 13.51 -6.22 -0.01
CA PRO A 96 13.16 -6.92 -1.26
C PRO A 96 11.96 -7.84 -1.02
N GLY A 97 10.79 -7.45 -1.49
CA GLY A 97 9.55 -8.12 -1.13
C GLY A 97 9.26 -8.00 0.37
N PHE A 98 8.82 -9.08 1.00
CA PHE A 98 8.56 -9.14 2.43
C PHE A 98 9.73 -9.69 3.27
N ARG A 99 10.88 -9.99 2.64
CA ARG A 99 11.97 -10.74 3.29
C ARG A 99 12.51 -10.07 4.55
N ASP A 100 12.75 -8.76 4.48
CA ASP A 100 13.33 -7.98 5.58
C ASP A 100 12.28 -7.06 6.22
N ALA A 101 10.99 -7.23 5.84
CA ALA A 101 9.88 -6.56 6.47
C ALA A 101 9.74 -7.00 7.94
N PRO A 102 9.41 -6.09 8.85
CA PRO A 102 9.09 -6.47 10.22
C PRO A 102 8.02 -7.55 10.27
N ASP A 103 8.16 -8.47 11.24
CA ASP A 103 7.19 -9.56 11.42
C ASP A 103 5.77 -9.02 11.68
N GLY A 104 4.80 -9.68 11.04
CA GLY A 104 3.38 -9.43 11.28
C GLY A 104 2.90 -9.89 12.67
N PRO A 105 1.62 -10.08 12.85
CA PRO A 105 0.60 -9.89 11.83
C PRO A 105 0.21 -8.41 11.64
N TYR A 106 -0.35 -8.10 10.45
CA TYR A 106 -0.89 -6.78 10.09
C TYR A 106 -2.41 -6.84 9.97
N ASP A 107 -3.10 -5.77 10.33
CA ASP A 107 -4.55 -5.66 10.15
C ASP A 107 -4.88 -5.24 8.71
N LEU A 108 -3.97 -4.47 8.12
CA LEU A 108 -4.12 -3.96 6.76
C LEU A 108 -2.77 -3.99 6.04
N ILE A 109 -2.76 -4.56 4.85
CA ILE A 109 -1.66 -4.43 3.89
C ILE A 109 -2.20 -3.69 2.68
N VAL A 110 -1.48 -2.67 2.24
CA VAL A 110 -1.84 -1.86 1.06
C VAL A 110 -0.74 -1.90 0.02
N ALA A 111 -1.08 -1.85 -1.27
CA ALA A 111 -0.11 -1.77 -2.33
C ALA A 111 -0.66 -1.10 -3.60
N ASN A 112 0.14 -0.24 -4.20
CA ASN A 112 -0.04 0.14 -5.60
C ASN A 112 0.82 -0.81 -6.45
N LEU A 113 0.18 -1.87 -6.97
CA LEU A 113 0.91 -2.95 -7.65
C LEU A 113 1.48 -2.49 -9.01
N PRO A 114 2.78 -2.75 -9.26
CA PRO A 114 3.42 -2.28 -10.49
C PRO A 114 2.83 -2.97 -11.72
N ALA A 115 2.47 -2.18 -12.73
CA ALA A 115 1.87 -2.67 -13.98
C ALA A 115 2.78 -3.65 -14.75
N GLN A 116 4.09 -3.57 -14.53
CA GLN A 116 5.10 -4.37 -15.23
C GLN A 116 5.61 -5.55 -14.41
N ALA A 117 5.07 -5.78 -13.21
CA ALA A 117 5.41 -6.99 -12.45
C ALA A 117 4.91 -8.23 -13.19
N GLY A 118 5.77 -9.23 -13.32
CA GLY A 118 5.37 -10.54 -13.83
C GLY A 118 4.33 -11.21 -12.93
N ASN A 119 3.60 -12.16 -13.50
CA ASN A 119 2.56 -12.87 -12.75
C ASN A 119 3.10 -13.56 -11.48
N GLU A 120 4.30 -14.15 -11.56
CA GLU A 120 4.95 -14.82 -10.42
C GLU A 120 5.18 -13.85 -9.25
N ALA A 121 5.72 -12.66 -9.52
CA ALA A 121 5.95 -11.66 -8.48
C ALA A 121 4.63 -11.16 -7.87
N LEU A 122 3.58 -11.00 -8.69
CA LEU A 122 2.26 -10.64 -8.18
C LEU A 122 1.67 -11.75 -7.28
N ASP A 123 1.86 -13.01 -7.66
CA ASP A 123 1.40 -14.16 -6.87
C ASP A 123 2.11 -14.25 -5.53
N GLU A 124 3.44 -14.04 -5.50
CA GLU A 124 4.22 -13.97 -4.26
C GLU A 124 3.72 -12.85 -3.35
N ILE A 125 3.51 -11.64 -3.89
CA ILE A 125 2.99 -10.52 -3.10
C ILE A 125 1.64 -10.86 -2.45
N LEU A 126 0.72 -11.47 -3.19
CA LEU A 126 -0.61 -11.81 -2.68
C LEU A 126 -0.54 -12.90 -1.61
N LEU A 127 0.28 -13.94 -1.83
CA LEU A 127 0.46 -15.06 -0.89
C LEU A 127 1.14 -14.61 0.40
N ASP A 128 2.25 -13.88 0.29
CA ASP A 128 2.99 -13.35 1.43
C ASP A 128 2.15 -12.36 2.24
N SER A 129 1.33 -11.54 1.57
CA SER A 129 0.37 -10.66 2.24
C SER A 129 -0.64 -11.46 3.06
N TRP A 130 -1.22 -12.51 2.47
CA TRP A 130 -2.17 -13.38 3.19
C TRP A 130 -1.54 -13.99 4.45
N GLN A 131 -0.31 -14.48 4.36
CA GLN A 131 0.40 -15.09 5.48
C GLN A 131 0.66 -14.11 6.63
N ARG A 132 0.83 -12.81 6.32
CA ARG A 132 1.20 -11.76 7.28
C ARG A 132 0.03 -10.96 7.82
N LEU A 133 -1.19 -11.19 7.34
CA LEU A 133 -2.39 -10.56 7.88
C LEU A 133 -2.87 -11.25 9.15
N THR A 134 -3.56 -10.53 10.02
CA THR A 134 -4.37 -11.09 11.11
C THR A 134 -5.59 -11.82 10.52
N PRO A 135 -6.18 -12.81 11.23
CA PRO A 135 -7.56 -13.22 10.93
C PRO A 135 -8.49 -11.98 10.99
N GLY A 136 -9.29 -11.79 9.96
CA GLY A 136 -10.12 -10.58 9.76
C GLY A 136 -9.36 -9.41 9.13
N GLY A 137 -8.05 -9.50 8.96
CA GLY A 137 -7.25 -8.49 8.28
C GLY A 137 -7.47 -8.49 6.77
N SER A 138 -7.05 -7.42 6.10
CA SER A 138 -7.28 -7.27 4.66
C SER A 138 -6.06 -6.81 3.87
N LEU A 139 -5.98 -7.30 2.64
CA LEU A 139 -5.12 -6.76 1.60
C LEU A 139 -5.95 -5.86 0.68
N VAL A 140 -5.56 -4.60 0.52
CA VAL A 140 -6.19 -3.66 -0.42
C VAL A 140 -5.18 -3.20 -1.45
N VAL A 141 -5.43 -3.52 -2.71
CA VAL A 141 -4.50 -3.22 -3.80
C VAL A 141 -5.14 -2.39 -4.89
N VAL A 142 -4.37 -1.50 -5.49
CA VAL A 142 -4.76 -0.84 -6.74
C VAL A 142 -3.92 -1.39 -7.90
N THR A 143 -4.57 -1.61 -9.03
CA THR A 143 -3.95 -2.11 -10.25
C THR A 143 -4.46 -1.41 -11.48
N VAL A 144 -3.64 -1.40 -12.54
CA VAL A 144 -4.10 -0.96 -13.87
C VAL A 144 -5.18 -1.89 -14.43
N LYS A 145 -6.04 -1.34 -15.27
CA LYS A 145 -7.17 -2.06 -15.89
C LYS A 145 -6.78 -3.40 -16.52
N GLY A 146 -5.58 -3.51 -17.11
CA GLY A 146 -5.10 -4.74 -17.75
C GLY A 146 -4.92 -5.92 -16.79
N LEU A 147 -4.56 -5.65 -15.53
CA LEU A 147 -4.34 -6.67 -14.50
C LEU A 147 -5.59 -7.04 -13.70
N ARG A 148 -6.69 -6.28 -13.85
CA ARG A 148 -7.90 -6.45 -13.03
C ARG A 148 -8.43 -7.89 -12.95
N ARG A 149 -8.52 -8.58 -14.10
CA ARG A 149 -9.03 -9.94 -14.15
C ARG A 149 -8.08 -10.94 -13.49
N TYR A 150 -6.79 -10.72 -13.68
CA TYR A 150 -5.75 -11.54 -13.09
C TYR A 150 -5.78 -11.42 -11.56
N ILE A 151 -5.67 -10.21 -11.04
CA ILE A 151 -5.65 -9.94 -9.60
C ILE A 151 -6.94 -10.45 -8.93
N ARG A 152 -8.12 -10.21 -9.50
CA ARG A 152 -9.35 -10.74 -8.94
C ARG A 152 -9.32 -12.26 -8.81
N ARG A 153 -8.93 -12.98 -9.86
CA ARG A 153 -8.82 -14.45 -9.83
C ARG A 153 -7.80 -14.93 -8.80
N ARG A 154 -6.68 -14.22 -8.65
CA ARG A 154 -5.64 -14.59 -7.68
C ARG A 154 -6.07 -14.30 -6.23
N LEU A 155 -6.75 -13.20 -5.97
CA LEU A 155 -7.38 -12.94 -4.67
C LEU A 155 -8.39 -14.04 -4.31
N GLU A 156 -9.28 -14.42 -5.24
CA GLU A 156 -10.21 -15.53 -5.05
C GLU A 156 -9.47 -16.84 -4.73
N ALA A 157 -8.34 -17.12 -5.36
CA ALA A 157 -7.57 -18.33 -5.14
C ALA A 157 -6.80 -18.34 -3.80
N VAL A 158 -6.25 -17.19 -3.37
CA VAL A 158 -5.41 -17.09 -2.16
C VAL A 158 -6.24 -16.77 -0.92
N PHE A 159 -7.20 -15.87 -1.03
CA PHE A 159 -8.02 -15.38 0.09
C PHE A 159 -9.38 -16.08 0.20
N GLY A 160 -9.79 -16.85 -0.80
CA GLY A 160 -11.14 -17.39 -0.89
C GLY A 160 -12.20 -16.35 -1.28
N ASN A 161 -11.83 -15.10 -1.41
CA ASN A 161 -12.73 -14.00 -1.75
C ASN A 161 -12.00 -12.91 -2.54
N ALA A 162 -12.75 -12.07 -3.25
CA ALA A 162 -12.24 -10.90 -3.95
C ALA A 162 -13.32 -9.84 -4.07
N HIS A 163 -13.17 -8.74 -3.37
CA HIS A 163 -14.09 -7.61 -3.42
C HIS A 163 -13.53 -6.52 -4.34
N LYS A 164 -14.37 -6.02 -5.27
CA LYS A 164 -14.06 -4.83 -6.04
C LYS A 164 -14.50 -3.62 -5.21
N ALA A 165 -13.57 -2.96 -4.54
CA ALA A 165 -13.86 -1.81 -3.69
C ALA A 165 -14.19 -0.56 -4.51
N ARG A 166 -13.35 -0.24 -5.52
CA ARG A 166 -13.54 0.94 -6.38
C ARG A 166 -13.01 0.73 -7.79
N GLN A 167 -13.60 1.39 -8.77
CA GLN A 167 -13.14 1.36 -10.15
C GLN A 167 -13.07 2.76 -10.73
N GLY A 168 -11.89 3.12 -11.21
CA GLY A 168 -11.65 4.30 -12.04
C GLY A 168 -11.53 3.95 -13.53
N PRO A 169 -11.28 4.95 -14.39
CA PRO A 169 -11.13 4.74 -15.84
C PRO A 169 -9.96 3.81 -16.19
N ARG A 170 -8.83 3.95 -15.51
CA ARG A 170 -7.58 3.23 -15.78
C ARG A 170 -7.17 2.26 -14.67
N HIS A 171 -7.69 2.42 -13.44
CA HIS A 171 -7.31 1.67 -12.27
C HIS A 171 -8.52 1.00 -11.60
N THR A 172 -8.25 -0.04 -10.83
CA THR A 172 -9.25 -0.74 -10.02
C THR A 172 -8.65 -1.03 -8.65
N VAL A 173 -9.38 -0.72 -7.59
CA VAL A 173 -9.09 -1.13 -6.23
C VAL A 173 -9.80 -2.43 -5.94
N SER A 174 -9.05 -3.42 -5.46
CA SER A 174 -9.55 -4.73 -5.09
C SER A 174 -9.10 -5.07 -3.67
N GLN A 175 -9.91 -5.82 -2.95
CA GLN A 175 -9.68 -6.24 -1.57
C GLN A 175 -9.83 -7.75 -1.43
N GLY A 176 -8.92 -8.37 -0.70
CA GLY A 176 -9.03 -9.73 -0.18
C GLY A 176 -9.04 -9.69 1.35
N LEU A 177 -9.96 -10.43 1.97
CA LEU A 177 -10.08 -10.57 3.43
C LEU A 177 -9.50 -11.90 3.85
N ARG A 178 -8.68 -11.92 4.89
CA ARG A 178 -8.19 -13.15 5.52
C ARG A 178 -9.22 -13.62 6.55
N ASP A 179 -9.89 -14.72 6.27
CA ASP A 179 -10.81 -15.41 7.21
C ASP A 179 -10.04 -16.05 8.37
#